data_40affc553ad5ffe6fcada28de08284bd
#
_entry.id   40affc553ad5ffe6fcada28de08284bd
#
_cell.length_a   1.000
_cell.length_b   1.000
_cell.length_c   1.000
_cell.angle_alpha   90.00
_cell.angle_beta   90.00
_cell.angle_gamma   90.00
#
_symmetry.space_group_name_H-M   'P 1'
#
loop_
_entity.id
_entity.type
_entity.pdbx_description
1 polymer ?
#
loop_
_entity_poly.entity_id
_entity_poly.type
_entity_poly.pdbx_seq_one_letter_code
_entity_poly.pdbx_strand_id
1 'polypeptide(L)'
;MSKRGIAMCRNIKTLFNFAPPATELEVRDAALQFVRKLSGFAIPSKANEEAFERAVEAIATEARSLISSLVTTAEPKNRDVEAAKARTRSEARFGA
;
A
#
# COMPACT_ATOMS: atom_id res chain seq x y z
N MET A 1 -2.51 16.90 -14.06
CA MET A 1 -2.10 15.88 -13.94
C MET A 1 -2.30 14.85 -12.94
N SER A 2 -3.44 14.38 -12.88
CA SER A 2 -3.77 13.32 -11.97
C SER A 2 -2.97 12.07 -12.22
N LYS A 3 -2.49 11.89 -13.39
CA LYS A 3 -1.66 10.75 -13.64
C LYS A 3 -0.45 10.70 -12.79
N ARG A 4 0.08 11.85 -12.45
CA ARG A 4 1.23 11.87 -11.63
C ARG A 4 0.95 11.39 -10.26
N GLY A 5 -0.21 11.73 -9.71
CA GLY A 5 -0.58 11.27 -8.41
C GLY A 5 -0.66 9.76 -8.38
N ILE A 6 -1.22 9.17 -9.43
CA ILE A 6 -1.30 7.73 -9.49
C ILE A 6 0.08 7.10 -9.52
N ALA A 7 1.00 7.69 -10.29
CA ALA A 7 2.35 7.16 -10.36
C ALA A 7 3.03 7.18 -9.02
N MET A 8 2.75 8.19 -8.20
CA MET A 8 3.37 8.28 -6.89
C MET A 8 2.95 7.17 -5.97
N CYS A 9 1.77 6.62 -6.18
CA CYS A 9 1.25 5.58 -5.32
C CYS A 9 1.45 4.18 -5.85
N ARG A 10 2.24 4.02 -6.90
CA ARG A 10 2.35 2.70 -7.51
C ARG A 10 2.99 1.66 -6.61
N ASN A 11 3.74 2.08 -5.61
CA ASN A 11 4.35 1.14 -4.68
C ASN A 11 3.39 0.66 -3.60
N ILE A 12 2.24 1.28 -3.53
CA ILE A 12 1.23 0.92 -2.55
C ILE A 12 0.11 0.22 -3.30
N LYS A 13 0.00 -1.07 -3.10
CA LYS A 13 -1.00 -1.83 -3.84
C LYS A 13 -2.34 -1.85 -3.12
N THR A 14 -3.37 -2.17 -3.87
CA THR A 14 -4.70 -2.33 -3.32
C THR A 14 -4.70 -3.47 -2.32
N LEU A 15 -5.30 -3.25 -1.17
CA LEU A 15 -5.38 -4.26 -0.13
C LEU A 15 -6.80 -4.70 0.17
N PHE A 16 -7.80 -3.96 -0.31
CA PHE A 16 -9.19 -4.26 -0.01
C PHE A 16 -9.73 -5.38 -0.88
N ASN A 17 -10.55 -6.23 -0.27
CA ASN A 17 -11.31 -7.26 -0.98
C ASN A 17 -10.43 -8.34 -1.61
N PHE A 18 -9.53 -8.87 -0.80
CA PHE A 18 -8.71 -10.01 -1.19
C PHE A 18 -9.02 -11.22 -0.31
N ALA A 19 -8.81 -12.39 -0.85
CA ALA A 19 -8.94 -13.63 -0.12
C ALA A 19 -7.62 -14.39 -0.25
N PRO A 20 -6.91 -14.62 0.84
CA PRO A 20 -7.23 -14.18 2.20
C PRO A 20 -7.02 -12.67 2.38
N PRO A 21 -7.61 -12.09 3.43
CA PRO A 21 -7.53 -10.64 3.62
C PRO A 21 -6.12 -10.15 3.85
N ALA A 22 -5.93 -8.85 3.66
CA ALA A 22 -4.64 -8.23 3.92
C ALA A 22 -4.25 -8.40 5.38
N THR A 23 -2.97 -8.62 5.61
CA THR A 23 -2.45 -8.81 6.96
C THR A 23 -2.12 -7.46 7.58
N GLU A 24 -1.97 -7.47 8.91
CA GLU A 24 -1.50 -6.30 9.63
C GLU A 24 -0.21 -5.77 9.06
N LEU A 25 0.68 -6.68 8.75
CA LEU A 25 1.97 -6.31 8.23
C LEU A 25 1.87 -5.62 6.88
N GLU A 26 0.97 -6.09 6.04
CA GLU A 26 0.76 -5.46 4.74
C GLU A 26 0.23 -4.05 4.88
N VAL A 27 -0.71 -3.85 5.82
CA VAL A 27 -1.27 -2.53 6.05
C VAL A 27 -0.20 -1.58 6.60
N ARG A 28 0.59 -2.07 7.55
CA ARG A 28 1.64 -1.24 8.12
C ARG A 28 2.71 -0.90 7.08
N ASP A 29 3.02 -1.84 6.21
CA ASP A 29 4.00 -1.59 5.16
C ASP A 29 3.50 -0.52 4.19
N ALA A 30 2.22 -0.54 3.86
CA ALA A 30 1.64 0.49 3.01
C ALA A 30 1.72 1.86 3.68
N ALA A 31 1.44 1.92 4.98
CA ALA A 31 1.54 3.16 5.73
C ALA A 31 2.98 3.67 5.73
N LEU A 32 3.93 2.78 5.91
CA LEU A 32 5.34 3.13 5.91
C LEU A 32 5.75 3.70 4.56
N GLN A 33 5.33 3.06 3.47
CA GLN A 33 5.65 3.56 2.15
C GLN A 33 5.08 4.95 1.92
N PHE A 34 3.86 5.18 2.38
CA PHE A 34 3.24 6.48 2.25
C PHE A 34 4.04 7.55 3.00
N VAL A 35 4.44 7.25 4.23
CA VAL A 35 5.20 8.21 5.04
C VAL A 35 6.57 8.48 4.42
N ARG A 36 7.20 7.45 3.88
CA ARG A 36 8.48 7.64 3.19
C ARG A 36 8.35 8.57 2.00
N LYS A 37 7.31 8.37 1.20
CA LYS A 37 7.07 9.21 0.05
C LYS A 37 6.79 10.65 0.46
N LEU A 38 5.95 10.79 1.45
CA LEU A 38 5.53 12.11 1.90
C LEU A 38 6.68 12.90 2.52
N SER A 39 7.46 12.24 3.35
CA SER A 39 8.54 12.92 4.08
C SER A 39 9.84 13.00 3.31
N GLY A 40 10.02 12.13 2.34
CA GLY A 40 11.28 12.05 1.63
C GLY A 40 12.36 11.27 2.37
N PHE A 41 12.05 10.73 3.55
CA PHE A 41 13.00 9.93 4.31
C PHE A 41 12.72 8.46 4.12
N ALA A 42 13.70 7.71 3.68
CA ALA A 42 13.60 6.25 3.71
C ALA A 42 13.75 5.79 5.15
N ILE A 43 14.68 6.40 5.85
CA ILE A 43 14.91 6.16 7.27
C ILE A 43 14.98 7.53 7.92
N PRO A 44 14.19 7.79 8.94
CA PRO A 44 14.20 9.12 9.55
C PRO A 44 15.48 9.41 10.32
N SER A 45 15.85 10.67 10.38
CA SER A 45 16.95 11.08 11.24
C SER A 45 16.50 10.91 12.68
N LYS A 46 17.47 10.86 13.59
CA LYS A 46 17.17 10.65 14.99
C LYS A 46 16.18 11.65 15.53
N ALA A 47 16.33 12.90 15.14
CA ALA A 47 15.44 13.96 15.61
C ALA A 47 14.00 13.76 15.14
N ASN A 48 13.80 13.02 14.06
CA ASN A 48 12.48 12.85 13.48
C ASN A 48 11.89 11.46 13.67
N GLU A 49 12.59 10.59 14.39
CA GLU A 49 12.12 9.21 14.57
C GLU A 49 10.75 9.13 15.19
N GLU A 50 10.53 9.89 16.24
CA GLU A 50 9.26 9.82 16.95
C GLU A 50 8.09 10.27 16.08
N ALA A 51 8.25 11.40 15.41
CA ALA A 51 7.19 11.89 14.54
C ALA A 51 6.91 10.94 13.40
N PHE A 52 7.98 10.36 12.85
CA PHE A 52 7.87 9.43 11.74
C PHE A 52 7.10 8.17 12.17
N GLU A 53 7.49 7.57 13.31
CA GLU A 53 6.82 6.38 13.80
C GLU A 53 5.38 6.64 14.18
N ARG A 54 5.12 7.79 14.77
CA ARG A 54 3.75 8.14 15.14
C ARG A 54 2.87 8.24 13.90
N ALA A 55 3.41 8.83 12.83
CA ALA A 55 2.66 8.96 11.59
C ALA A 55 2.37 7.59 10.98
N VAL A 56 3.37 6.70 10.96
CA VAL A 56 3.16 5.35 10.43
C VAL A 56 2.06 4.63 11.20
N GLU A 57 2.10 4.72 12.54
CA GLU A 57 1.10 4.04 13.36
C GLU A 57 -0.30 4.61 13.14
N ALA A 58 -0.40 5.94 13.08
CA ALA A 58 -1.70 6.58 12.91
C ALA A 58 -2.29 6.23 11.54
N ILE A 59 -1.47 6.27 10.51
CA ILE A 59 -1.93 5.97 9.17
C ILE A 59 -2.30 4.50 9.05
N ALA A 60 -1.53 3.62 9.65
CA ALA A 60 -1.84 2.19 9.63
C ALA A 60 -3.17 1.91 10.32
N THR A 61 -3.41 2.58 11.44
CA THR A 61 -4.66 2.40 12.18
C THR A 61 -5.85 2.85 11.33
N GLU A 62 -5.74 4.00 10.70
CA GLU A 62 -6.83 4.50 9.86
C GLU A 62 -7.02 3.61 8.63
N ALA A 63 -5.94 3.12 8.06
CA ALA A 63 -6.03 2.24 6.90
C ALA A 63 -6.77 0.95 7.25
N ARG A 64 -6.46 0.37 8.42
CA ARG A 64 -7.16 -0.83 8.86
C ARG A 64 -8.64 -0.57 9.06
N SER A 65 -8.94 0.56 9.66
CA SER A 65 -10.32 0.95 9.90
C SER A 65 -11.07 1.12 8.58
N LEU A 66 -10.43 1.76 7.62
CA LEU A 66 -11.04 1.95 6.32
C LEU A 66 -11.34 0.61 5.65
N ILE A 67 -10.32 -0.25 5.58
CA ILE A 67 -10.46 -1.53 4.88
C ILE A 67 -11.56 -2.39 5.52
N SER A 68 -11.66 -2.39 6.84
CA SER A 68 -12.68 -3.20 7.49
C SER A 68 -14.06 -2.57 7.42
N SER A 69 -14.15 -1.29 7.09
CA SER A 69 -15.45 -0.61 6.99
C SER A 69 -16.01 -0.59 5.59
N LEU A 70 -15.20 -0.83 4.59
CA LEU A 70 -15.67 -0.81 3.21
C LEU A 70 -16.56 -2.01 2.92
N VAL A 71 -17.56 -1.80 2.10
CA VAL A 71 -18.48 -2.87 1.71
C VAL A 71 -18.53 -2.96 0.21
N THR A 72 -18.69 -4.19 -0.30
CA THR A 72 -18.79 -4.41 -1.72
C THR A 72 -19.53 -5.71 -1.96
N THR A 73 -20.18 -5.81 -3.12
CA THR A 73 -20.79 -7.06 -3.54
C THR A 73 -19.87 -7.81 -4.50
N ALA A 74 -18.72 -7.23 -4.80
CA ALA A 74 -17.76 -7.87 -5.72
C ALA A 74 -17.11 -9.06 -5.05
N GLU A 75 -16.76 -10.07 -5.84
CA GLU A 75 -16.06 -11.24 -5.34
C GLU A 75 -14.68 -10.85 -4.87
N PRO A 76 -14.21 -11.41 -3.77
CA PRO A 76 -12.84 -11.15 -3.34
C PRO A 76 -11.85 -11.61 -4.39
N LYS A 77 -10.79 -10.85 -4.57
CA LYS A 77 -9.74 -11.18 -5.51
C LYS A 77 -8.83 -12.23 -4.93
N ASN A 78 -8.42 -13.15 -5.79
CA ASN A 78 -7.46 -14.16 -5.38
C ASN A 78 -6.06 -13.55 -5.41
N ARG A 79 -5.35 -13.63 -4.31
CA ARG A 79 -4.05 -12.99 -4.19
C ARG A 79 -3.04 -13.53 -5.19
N ASP A 80 -3.03 -14.83 -5.38
CA ASP A 80 -2.08 -15.44 -6.30
C ASP A 80 -2.35 -15.04 -7.74
N VAL A 81 -3.62 -14.98 -8.11
CA VAL A 81 -4.00 -14.59 -9.45
C VAL A 81 -3.62 -13.14 -9.71
N GLU A 82 -3.88 -12.26 -8.75
CA GLU A 82 -3.55 -10.86 -8.92
C GLU A 82 -2.04 -10.64 -8.99
N ALA A 83 -1.29 -11.39 -8.21
CA ALA A 83 0.16 -11.30 -8.26
C ALA A 83 0.69 -11.77 -9.61
N ALA A 84 0.10 -12.83 -10.16
CA ALA A 84 0.49 -13.33 -11.47
C ALA A 84 0.19 -12.30 -12.55
N LYS A 85 -0.97 -11.64 -12.46
CA LYS A 85 -1.32 -10.61 -13.43
C LYS A 85 -0.33 -9.44 -13.36
N ALA A 86 0.06 -9.07 -12.16
CA ALA A 86 1.01 -7.99 -11.98
C ALA A 86 2.36 -8.34 -12.59
N ARG A 87 2.80 -9.58 -12.40
CA ARG A 87 4.06 -10.04 -12.98
C ARG A 87 3.99 -10.02 -14.49
N THR A 88 2.90 -10.49 -15.06
CA THR A 88 2.73 -10.52 -16.50
C THR A 88 2.77 -9.10 -17.07
N ARG A 89 2.09 -8.17 -16.43
CA ARG A 89 2.11 -6.79 -16.88
C ARG A 89 3.52 -6.20 -16.83
N SER A 90 4.24 -6.52 -15.78
CA SER A 90 5.60 -6.04 -15.63
C SER A 90 6.51 -6.62 -16.71
N GLU A 91 6.38 -7.90 -16.97
CA GLU A 91 7.18 -8.56 -18.00
C GLU A 91 6.87 -7.98 -19.38
N ALA A 92 5.61 -7.74 -19.67
CA ALA A 92 5.24 -7.16 -20.95
C ALA A 92 5.82 -5.79 -21.13
N ARG A 93 5.95 -5.05 -20.02
CA ARG A 93 6.47 -3.70 -20.09
C ARG A 93 7.99 -3.65 -20.17
N PHE A 94 8.67 -4.53 -19.47
CA PHE A 94 10.12 -4.47 -19.40
C PHE A 94 10.85 -5.62 -20.03
N GLY A 95 10.20 -6.73 -20.19
CA GLY A 95 10.85 -7.94 -20.60
C GLY A 95 10.89 -8.17 -22.09
N ALA A 96 10.35 -7.29 -22.83
CA ALA A 96 10.28 -7.49 -24.28
C ALA A 96 11.61 -7.68 -24.95
#